data_d3da1f7433d9adc1b30f14cdc87b62d5
#
_entry.id   d3da1f7433d9adc1b30f14cdc87b62d5
#
_cell.length_a   1.000
_cell.length_b   1.000
_cell.length_c   1.000
_cell.angle_alpha   90.00
_cell.angle_beta   90.00
_cell.angle_gamma   90.00
#
_symmetry.space_group_name_H-M   'P 1'
#
loop_
_entity.id
_entity.type
_entity.pdbx_description
1 polymer ?
#
loop_
_entity_poly.entity_id
_entity_poly.type
_entity_poly.pdbx_seq_one_letter_code
_entity_poly.pdbx_strand_id
1 'polypeptide(L)'
;MIELKIKPTDWVYGGNSPLSTNITNPDFWDKELPIVEFQIINGIQTMACVSYTAENSIEIQQIHIIHKEENYNDQYIAILSGTTMAGNTYNKVIDTIRKYGMIKQSSLIFKGGTFKEYIDPKNITQEMLDEGKEWLKKWNVYREWVHVIPEVMFEALGSAPLMATVKFTNSKDEILNPTGKPDHSILITNSKYGEWWEVFDSLNKTKIKYAWNYKFGAVLKLTLQLKNKIMF
;
A
#
# COMPACT_ATOMS: atom_id res chain seq x y z
N MET A 1 -15.95 -5.66 7.46
CA MET A 1 -16.64 -4.40 7.10
C MET A 1 -15.67 -3.26 7.35
N ILE A 2 -15.10 -2.66 6.30
CA ILE A 2 -14.17 -1.52 6.47
C ILE A 2 -15.04 -0.27 6.46
N GLU A 3 -15.57 0.10 7.63
CA GLU A 3 -16.17 1.42 7.80
C GLU A 3 -15.03 2.38 8.15
N LEU A 4 -14.54 3.08 7.14
CA LEU A 4 -13.48 4.07 7.31
C LEU A 4 -14.13 5.40 7.75
N LYS A 5 -14.19 5.62 9.05
CA LYS A 5 -14.50 6.95 9.59
C LYS A 5 -13.19 7.72 9.71
N ILE A 6 -13.03 8.75 8.89
CA ILE A 6 -11.97 9.76 9.06
C ILE A 6 -12.20 10.40 10.44
N LYS A 7 -11.22 10.31 11.33
CA LYS A 7 -11.29 10.94 12.64
C LYS A 7 -10.88 12.41 12.51
N PRO A 8 -11.36 13.30 13.39
CA PRO A 8 -10.95 14.72 13.38
C PRO A 8 -9.42 14.93 13.50
N THR A 9 -8.70 13.94 13.99
CA THR A 9 -7.23 13.96 14.14
C THR A 9 -6.49 13.38 12.95
N ASP A 10 -7.19 12.83 11.95
CA ASP A 10 -6.58 12.30 10.75
C ASP A 10 -6.23 13.45 9.80
N TRP A 11 -5.08 13.34 9.16
CA TRP A 11 -4.70 14.27 8.12
C TRP A 11 -5.47 13.96 6.83
N VAL A 12 -5.95 15.00 6.18
CA VAL A 12 -6.65 14.93 4.91
C VAL A 12 -5.85 15.72 3.87
N TYR A 13 -5.64 15.14 2.72
CA TYR A 13 -4.96 15.78 1.59
C TYR A 13 -5.68 17.08 1.18
N GLY A 14 -4.91 18.15 1.00
CA GLY A 14 -5.47 19.47 0.74
C GLY A 14 -5.98 20.24 1.97
N GLY A 15 -5.90 19.60 3.16
CA GLY A 15 -6.16 20.24 4.46
C GLY A 15 -4.88 20.77 5.12
N ASN A 16 -4.85 20.75 6.47
CA ASN A 16 -3.71 21.22 7.26
C ASN A 16 -2.56 20.19 7.31
N SER A 17 -2.16 19.62 6.17
CA SER A 17 -1.03 18.71 6.12
C SER A 17 0.30 19.48 6.18
N PRO A 18 1.27 19.07 7.02
CA PRO A 18 2.61 19.67 7.03
C PRO A 18 3.46 19.22 5.84
N LEU A 19 2.97 18.31 5.00
CA LEU A 19 3.70 17.78 3.85
C LEU A 19 3.53 18.71 2.66
N SER A 20 4.65 19.24 2.14
CA SER A 20 4.63 19.96 0.87
C SER A 20 4.36 18.98 -0.26
N THR A 21 3.39 19.28 -1.10
CA THR A 21 3.08 18.50 -2.29
C THR A 21 3.82 19.10 -3.49
N ASN A 22 4.98 18.54 -3.84
CA ASN A 22 5.53 18.78 -5.16
C ASN A 22 4.73 17.92 -6.14
N ILE A 23 4.00 18.56 -7.03
CA ILE A 23 3.26 17.86 -8.08
C ILE A 23 4.29 17.31 -9.07
N THR A 24 4.34 15.99 -9.16
CA THR A 24 5.09 15.28 -10.21
C THR A 24 4.10 14.78 -11.26
N ASN A 25 4.60 14.37 -12.42
CA ASN A 25 3.75 13.76 -13.44
C ASN A 25 3.23 12.41 -12.92
N PRO A 26 1.90 12.14 -12.90
CA PRO A 26 1.35 10.86 -12.46
C PRO A 26 1.90 9.63 -13.22
N ASP A 27 2.24 9.76 -14.49
CA ASP A 27 2.87 8.68 -15.29
C ASP A 27 4.21 8.21 -14.72
N PHE A 28 4.72 8.93 -13.74
CA PHE A 28 6.03 8.71 -13.15
C PHE A 28 6.15 7.36 -12.45
N TRP A 29 5.10 6.92 -11.71
CA TRP A 29 5.15 5.74 -10.84
C TRP A 29 5.27 4.42 -11.59
N ASP A 30 4.88 4.37 -12.84
CA ASP A 30 5.01 3.18 -13.68
C ASP A 30 6.45 2.74 -13.94
N LYS A 31 7.39 3.68 -13.81
CA LYS A 31 8.83 3.43 -14.01
C LYS A 31 9.51 2.92 -12.75
N GLU A 32 8.87 3.08 -11.60
CA GLU A 32 9.35 2.68 -10.28
C GLU A 32 8.60 1.48 -9.69
N LEU A 33 7.85 0.71 -10.52
CA LEU A 33 7.14 -0.46 -10.01
C LEU A 33 8.13 -1.51 -9.49
N PRO A 34 7.90 -2.05 -8.28
CA PRO A 34 8.72 -3.10 -7.72
C PRO A 34 8.42 -4.45 -8.39
N ILE A 35 9.16 -5.49 -8.00
CA ILE A 35 8.86 -6.87 -8.39
C ILE A 35 7.43 -7.22 -7.97
N VAL A 36 6.67 -7.81 -8.91
CA VAL A 36 5.28 -8.22 -8.65
C VAL A 36 5.24 -9.38 -7.68
N GLU A 37 4.58 -9.21 -6.57
CA GLU A 37 4.31 -10.25 -5.59
C GLU A 37 2.82 -10.54 -5.48
N PHE A 38 2.48 -11.79 -5.16
CA PHE A 38 1.10 -12.25 -5.13
C PHE A 38 0.67 -12.67 -3.73
N GLN A 39 -0.49 -12.17 -3.31
CA GLN A 39 -1.10 -12.58 -2.05
C GLN A 39 -1.69 -14.00 -2.05
N ILE A 40 -1.69 -14.69 -3.18
CA ILE A 40 -1.98 -16.13 -3.25
C ILE A 40 -0.65 -16.87 -3.34
N ILE A 41 -0.24 -17.49 -2.23
CA ILE A 41 1.03 -18.22 -2.12
C ILE A 41 0.73 -19.71 -2.03
N ASN A 42 1.19 -20.50 -3.02
CA ASN A 42 0.97 -21.95 -3.08
C ASN A 42 -0.51 -22.36 -2.93
N GLY A 43 -1.42 -21.57 -3.51
CA GLY A 43 -2.87 -21.80 -3.46
C GLY A 43 -3.56 -21.28 -2.19
N ILE A 44 -2.84 -20.67 -1.27
CA ILE A 44 -3.38 -20.11 -0.03
C ILE A 44 -3.60 -18.62 -0.20
N GLN A 45 -4.84 -18.17 0.01
CA GLN A 45 -5.17 -16.75 0.10
C GLN A 45 -4.70 -16.19 1.44
N THR A 46 -3.74 -15.27 1.42
CA THR A 46 -3.14 -14.70 2.64
C THR A 46 -3.96 -13.61 3.31
N MET A 47 -5.01 -13.12 2.65
CA MET A 47 -5.86 -12.00 3.09
C MET A 47 -5.08 -10.70 3.40
N ALA A 48 -3.86 -10.58 2.88
CA ALA A 48 -2.90 -9.52 3.19
C ALA A 48 -2.90 -8.36 2.19
N CYS A 49 -3.95 -8.19 1.37
CA CYS A 49 -4.01 -7.15 0.33
C CYS A 49 -3.63 -5.75 0.83
N VAL A 50 -3.98 -5.41 2.07
CA VAL A 50 -3.63 -4.10 2.66
C VAL A 50 -2.13 -4.00 2.94
N SER A 51 -1.47 -5.09 3.39
CA SER A 51 -0.02 -5.13 3.61
C SER A 51 0.71 -4.96 2.28
N TYR A 52 0.40 -5.79 1.28
CA TYR A 52 0.95 -5.68 -0.07
C TYR A 52 0.82 -4.27 -0.65
N THR A 53 -0.38 -3.67 -0.54
CA THR A 53 -0.63 -2.33 -1.07
C THR A 53 0.22 -1.27 -0.36
N ALA A 54 0.38 -1.37 0.96
CA ALA A 54 1.18 -0.42 1.73
C ALA A 54 2.68 -0.55 1.42
N GLU A 55 3.18 -1.78 1.31
CA GLU A 55 4.58 -2.07 1.01
C GLU A 55 4.95 -1.66 -0.40
N ASN A 56 4.16 -2.05 -1.41
CA ASN A 56 4.37 -1.61 -2.78
C ASN A 56 4.39 -0.07 -2.90
N SER A 57 3.54 0.64 -2.13
CA SER A 57 3.58 2.10 -2.09
C SER A 57 4.89 2.65 -1.52
N ILE A 58 5.46 1.98 -0.51
CA ILE A 58 6.75 2.34 0.10
C ILE A 58 7.91 2.01 -0.85
N GLU A 59 7.89 0.83 -1.47
CA GLU A 59 8.93 0.37 -2.40
C GLU A 59 9.05 1.28 -3.63
N ILE A 60 7.92 1.64 -4.26
CA ILE A 60 7.89 2.60 -5.37
C ILE A 60 8.54 3.92 -4.96
N GLN A 61 8.14 4.48 -3.83
CA GLN A 61 8.70 5.75 -3.36
C GLN A 61 10.18 5.63 -2.98
N GLN A 62 10.59 4.48 -2.44
CA GLN A 62 12.00 4.23 -2.14
C GLN A 62 12.83 4.13 -3.41
N ILE A 63 12.36 3.41 -4.44
CA ILE A 63 13.03 3.37 -5.75
C ILE A 63 13.18 4.79 -6.29
N HIS A 64 12.13 5.61 -6.20
CA HIS A 64 12.18 7.01 -6.62
C HIS A 64 13.21 7.85 -5.84
N ILE A 65 13.28 7.68 -4.52
CA ILE A 65 14.12 8.54 -3.64
C ILE A 65 15.60 8.16 -3.70
N ILE A 66 15.91 6.85 -3.73
CA ILE A 66 17.29 6.35 -3.63
C ILE A 66 17.75 5.53 -4.83
N HIS A 67 16.92 5.41 -5.87
CA HIS A 67 17.20 4.66 -7.11
C HIS A 67 17.64 3.22 -6.87
N LYS A 68 17.05 2.60 -5.85
CA LYS A 68 17.34 1.22 -5.46
C LYS A 68 16.05 0.52 -5.03
N GLU A 69 15.80 -0.63 -5.63
CA GLU A 69 14.76 -1.53 -5.18
C GLU A 69 15.20 -2.27 -3.92
N GLU A 70 14.33 -2.29 -2.91
CA GLU A 70 14.42 -3.20 -1.77
C GLU A 70 13.03 -3.82 -1.61
N ASN A 71 12.97 -5.15 -1.71
CA ASN A 71 11.74 -5.91 -1.58
C ASN A 71 11.50 -6.21 -0.10
N TYR A 72 10.35 -5.81 0.42
CA TYR A 72 9.95 -5.95 1.82
C TYR A 72 8.98 -7.12 2.02
N ASN A 73 8.81 -7.52 3.27
CA ASN A 73 8.08 -8.73 3.64
C ASN A 73 6.66 -8.42 4.12
N ASP A 74 5.68 -8.68 3.25
CA ASP A 74 4.25 -8.49 3.52
C ASP A 74 3.71 -9.36 4.66
N GLN A 75 4.24 -10.58 4.82
CA GLN A 75 3.86 -11.48 5.90
C GLN A 75 4.23 -10.90 7.27
N TYR A 76 5.40 -10.28 7.41
CA TYR A 76 5.83 -9.64 8.65
C TYR A 76 4.82 -8.57 9.08
N ILE A 77 4.42 -7.72 8.17
CA ILE A 77 3.43 -6.67 8.45
C ILE A 77 2.04 -7.27 8.66
N ALA A 78 1.65 -8.29 7.89
CA ALA A 78 0.37 -8.97 8.07
C ALA A 78 0.24 -9.59 9.47
N ILE A 79 1.29 -10.25 9.96
CA ILE A 79 1.33 -10.83 11.30
C ILE A 79 1.23 -9.75 12.37
N LEU A 80 2.12 -8.77 12.34
CA LEU A 80 2.20 -7.74 13.39
C LEU A 80 1.01 -6.81 13.45
N SER A 81 0.33 -6.58 12.31
CA SER A 81 -0.89 -5.78 12.24
C SER A 81 -2.16 -6.56 12.58
N GLY A 82 -2.05 -7.87 12.78
CA GLY A 82 -3.17 -8.73 13.14
C GLY A 82 -4.15 -8.95 11.98
N THR A 83 -3.63 -9.30 10.80
CA THR A 83 -4.44 -9.71 9.65
C THR A 83 -5.28 -10.95 10.00
N THR A 84 -6.54 -10.98 9.59
CA THR A 84 -7.48 -12.07 9.84
C THR A 84 -8.08 -12.57 8.54
N MET A 85 -8.89 -13.64 8.60
CA MET A 85 -9.67 -14.11 7.43
C MET A 85 -10.63 -13.04 6.86
N ALA A 86 -10.95 -12.00 7.63
CA ALA A 86 -11.72 -10.85 7.14
C ALA A 86 -10.82 -9.72 6.56
N GLY A 87 -9.52 -9.98 6.41
CA GLY A 87 -8.54 -8.98 5.98
C GLY A 87 -8.05 -8.08 7.12
N ASN A 88 -7.64 -6.87 6.77
CA ASN A 88 -7.11 -5.87 7.69
C ASN A 88 -7.57 -4.45 7.31
N THR A 89 -7.15 -3.43 8.06
CA THR A 89 -7.46 -2.03 7.81
C THR A 89 -6.20 -1.22 7.54
N TYR A 90 -6.29 -0.16 6.76
CA TYR A 90 -5.17 0.75 6.48
C TYR A 90 -4.53 1.28 7.77
N ASN A 91 -5.34 1.72 8.73
CA ASN A 91 -4.82 2.25 9.99
C ASN A 91 -3.95 1.25 10.74
N LYS A 92 -4.39 0.00 10.91
CA LYS A 92 -3.61 -1.03 11.60
C LYS A 92 -2.30 -1.35 10.90
N VAL A 93 -2.34 -1.52 9.58
CA VAL A 93 -1.15 -1.83 8.77
C VAL A 93 -0.13 -0.68 8.85
N ILE A 94 -0.57 0.55 8.63
CA ILE A 94 0.33 1.70 8.61
C ILE A 94 0.87 2.01 10.01
N ASP A 95 0.05 1.91 11.05
CA ASP A 95 0.51 2.10 12.43
C ASP A 95 1.52 1.00 12.82
N THR A 96 1.37 -0.21 12.27
CA THR A 96 2.35 -1.30 12.44
C THR A 96 3.67 -0.96 11.75
N ILE A 97 3.65 -0.51 10.51
CA ILE A 97 4.86 -0.08 9.78
C ILE A 97 5.57 1.05 10.55
N ARG A 98 4.83 2.03 11.04
CA ARG A 98 5.38 3.15 11.82
C ARG A 98 5.98 2.73 13.16
N LYS A 99 5.49 1.64 13.73
CA LYS A 99 5.94 1.13 15.03
C LYS A 99 7.11 0.16 14.92
N TYR A 100 7.05 -0.73 13.94
CA TYR A 100 7.98 -1.86 13.85
C TYR A 100 8.94 -1.78 12.67
N GLY A 101 8.68 -0.87 11.71
CA GLY A 101 9.47 -0.77 10.48
C GLY A 101 9.17 -1.87 9.47
N MET A 102 10.06 -2.00 8.50
CA MET A 102 10.01 -2.99 7.42
C MET A 102 11.21 -3.91 7.51
N ILE A 103 11.05 -5.16 7.09
CA ILE A 103 12.15 -6.13 6.95
C ILE A 103 12.23 -6.58 5.49
N LYS A 104 13.39 -7.09 5.07
CA LYS A 104 13.56 -7.62 3.73
C LYS A 104 12.72 -8.87 3.52
N GLN A 105 12.27 -9.10 2.28
CA GLN A 105 11.54 -10.31 1.92
C GLN A 105 12.28 -11.60 2.28
N SER A 106 13.61 -11.59 2.17
CA SER A 106 14.44 -12.75 2.50
C SER A 106 14.53 -13.08 3.99
N SER A 107 14.13 -12.17 4.88
CA SER A 107 14.22 -12.37 6.34
C SER A 107 13.12 -13.27 6.88
N LEU A 108 11.98 -13.39 6.17
CA LEU A 108 10.87 -14.27 6.52
C LEU A 108 10.31 -14.93 5.26
N ILE A 109 10.47 -16.23 5.11
CA ILE A 109 10.02 -16.97 3.92
C ILE A 109 8.89 -17.91 4.30
N PHE A 110 7.68 -17.64 3.77
CA PHE A 110 6.57 -18.55 3.88
C PHE A 110 6.69 -19.68 2.87
N LYS A 111 6.92 -20.89 3.35
CA LYS A 111 7.10 -22.09 2.50
C LYS A 111 5.80 -22.73 2.03
N GLY A 112 4.65 -22.15 2.40
CA GLY A 112 3.32 -22.71 2.17
C GLY A 112 2.78 -23.38 3.45
N GLY A 113 1.50 -23.75 3.41
CA GLY A 113 0.83 -24.33 4.58
C GLY A 113 -0.64 -23.86 4.66
N THR A 114 -1.04 -23.32 5.78
CA THR A 114 -2.38 -22.78 6.04
C THR A 114 -2.33 -21.29 6.31
N PHE A 115 -3.46 -20.61 6.20
CA PHE A 115 -3.58 -19.20 6.63
C PHE A 115 -3.14 -19.02 8.10
N LYS A 116 -3.46 -19.97 8.98
CA LYS A 116 -3.08 -19.92 10.39
C LYS A 116 -1.55 -19.94 10.57
N GLU A 117 -0.85 -20.72 9.78
CA GLU A 117 0.61 -20.76 9.79
C GLU A 117 1.21 -19.50 9.18
N TYR A 118 0.58 -18.93 8.13
CA TYR A 118 1.02 -17.68 7.54
C TYR A 118 1.01 -16.53 8.56
N ILE A 119 -0.04 -16.42 9.39
CA ILE A 119 -0.19 -15.34 10.38
C ILE A 119 0.29 -15.72 11.79
N ASP A 120 1.01 -16.84 11.99
CA ASP A 120 1.46 -17.26 13.33
C ASP A 120 2.49 -16.27 13.89
N PRO A 121 2.22 -15.60 15.03
CA PRO A 121 3.17 -14.67 15.64
C PRO A 121 4.53 -15.30 16.02
N LYS A 122 4.59 -16.63 16.15
CA LYS A 122 5.84 -17.34 16.41
C LYS A 122 6.84 -17.25 15.27
N ASN A 123 6.39 -16.86 14.07
CA ASN A 123 7.28 -16.63 12.93
C ASN A 123 8.12 -15.36 13.10
N ILE A 124 7.77 -14.47 14.02
CA ILE A 124 8.50 -13.21 14.25
C ILE A 124 9.60 -13.44 15.27
N THR A 125 10.83 -13.17 14.87
CA THR A 125 12.01 -13.27 15.75
C THR A 125 12.45 -11.90 16.24
N GLN A 126 13.33 -11.87 17.24
CA GLN A 126 13.91 -10.62 17.74
C GLN A 126 14.78 -9.93 16.70
N GLU A 127 15.51 -10.71 15.88
CA GLU A 127 16.35 -10.22 14.81
C GLU A 127 15.53 -9.45 13.76
N MET A 128 14.32 -9.95 13.41
CA MET A 128 13.39 -9.25 12.51
C MET A 128 12.91 -7.94 13.12
N LEU A 129 12.59 -7.92 14.41
CA LEU A 129 12.18 -6.69 15.10
C LEU A 129 13.32 -5.65 15.13
N ASP A 130 14.56 -6.10 15.25
CA ASP A 130 15.72 -5.22 15.24
C ASP A 130 16.04 -4.73 13.82
N GLU A 131 15.88 -5.57 12.78
CA GLU A 131 15.96 -5.14 11.38
C GLU A 131 14.94 -4.03 11.06
N GLY A 132 13.69 -4.21 11.50
CA GLY A 132 12.65 -3.19 11.33
C GLY A 132 12.99 -1.86 12.04
N LYS A 133 13.59 -1.92 13.24
CA LYS A 133 14.08 -0.72 13.93
C LYS A 133 15.19 0.01 13.15
N GLU A 134 16.10 -0.74 12.51
CA GLU A 134 17.13 -0.14 11.65
C GLU A 134 16.51 0.58 10.44
N TRP A 135 15.46 0.02 9.85
CA TRP A 135 14.69 0.68 8.82
C TRP A 135 14.08 2.00 9.32
N LEU A 136 13.47 1.98 10.52
CA LEU A 136 12.88 3.17 11.14
C LEU A 136 13.90 4.28 11.47
N LYS A 137 15.20 3.97 11.59
CA LYS A 137 16.23 5.01 11.74
C LYS A 137 16.42 5.84 10.47
N LYS A 138 16.07 5.26 9.32
CA LYS A 138 16.28 5.90 8.00
C LYS A 138 15.01 6.58 7.48
N TRP A 139 13.83 6.05 7.79
CA TRP A 139 12.58 6.41 7.14
C TRP A 139 11.51 6.90 8.12
N ASN A 140 10.74 7.89 7.68
CA ASN A 140 9.45 8.27 8.25
C ASN A 140 8.34 7.89 7.28
N VAL A 141 7.19 7.46 7.81
CA VAL A 141 5.98 7.19 7.04
C VAL A 141 4.86 8.08 7.53
N TYR A 142 4.27 8.82 6.62
CA TYR A 142 3.11 9.68 6.87
C TYR A 142 1.92 9.14 6.10
N ARG A 143 0.71 9.45 6.57
CA ARG A 143 -0.53 9.09 5.88
C ARG A 143 -1.48 10.26 5.83
N GLU A 144 -2.20 10.37 4.73
CA GLU A 144 -3.25 11.36 4.52
C GLU A 144 -4.44 10.69 3.84
N TRP A 145 -5.63 10.91 4.34
CA TRP A 145 -6.84 10.52 3.64
C TRP A 145 -7.06 11.43 2.43
N VAL A 146 -7.42 10.85 1.30
CA VAL A 146 -7.71 11.57 0.07
C VAL A 146 -9.22 11.51 -0.17
N HIS A 147 -9.83 12.67 -0.43
CA HIS A 147 -11.24 12.69 -0.84
C HIS A 147 -11.42 11.90 -2.13
N VAL A 148 -12.46 11.03 -2.17
CA VAL A 148 -12.77 10.20 -3.35
C VAL A 148 -13.47 11.08 -4.41
N ILE A 149 -12.74 12.08 -4.88
CA ILE A 149 -13.09 13.00 -5.95
C ILE A 149 -11.99 12.85 -6.99
N PRO A 150 -12.31 12.50 -8.26
CA PRO A 150 -11.28 12.17 -9.26
C PRO A 150 -10.18 13.23 -9.40
N GLU A 151 -10.52 14.50 -9.41
CA GLU A 151 -9.57 15.60 -9.55
C GLU A 151 -8.62 15.68 -8.35
N VAL A 152 -9.14 15.51 -7.12
CA VAL A 152 -8.34 15.51 -5.88
C VAL A 152 -7.41 14.29 -5.84
N MET A 153 -7.92 13.13 -6.27
CA MET A 153 -7.11 11.91 -6.37
C MET A 153 -6.00 12.06 -7.41
N PHE A 154 -6.31 12.69 -8.55
CA PHE A 154 -5.33 12.94 -9.62
C PHE A 154 -4.17 13.83 -9.12
N GLU A 155 -4.49 14.91 -8.42
CA GLU A 155 -3.48 15.77 -7.80
C GLU A 155 -2.65 15.00 -6.74
N ALA A 156 -3.31 14.25 -5.87
CA ALA A 156 -2.64 13.48 -4.82
C ALA A 156 -1.69 12.41 -5.41
N LEU A 157 -2.11 11.74 -6.51
CA LEU A 157 -1.31 10.74 -7.22
C LEU A 157 0.01 11.33 -7.75
N GLY A 158 0.03 12.60 -8.11
CA GLY A 158 1.25 13.29 -8.54
C GLY A 158 2.34 13.37 -7.48
N SER A 159 2.03 13.14 -6.21
CA SER A 159 2.99 13.20 -5.10
C SER A 159 3.33 11.85 -4.46
N ALA A 160 2.48 10.85 -4.59
CA ALA A 160 2.72 9.47 -4.16
C ALA A 160 1.67 8.51 -4.79
N PRO A 161 1.97 7.21 -4.92
CA PRO A 161 0.96 6.20 -5.25
C PRO A 161 -0.18 6.21 -4.22
N LEU A 162 -1.41 5.90 -4.65
CA LEU A 162 -2.57 5.94 -3.77
C LEU A 162 -3.07 4.53 -3.45
N MET A 163 -3.15 4.22 -2.17
CA MET A 163 -3.85 3.03 -1.69
C MET A 163 -5.35 3.24 -1.84
N ALA A 164 -6.07 2.34 -2.47
CA ALA A 164 -7.51 2.47 -2.68
C ALA A 164 -8.25 1.15 -2.41
N THR A 165 -9.48 1.25 -1.87
CA THR A 165 -10.34 0.07 -1.74
C THR A 165 -11.32 -0.01 -2.90
N VAL A 166 -11.43 -1.22 -3.46
CA VAL A 166 -12.27 -1.53 -4.62
C VAL A 166 -13.18 -2.72 -4.34
N LYS A 167 -14.24 -2.87 -5.13
CA LYS A 167 -14.92 -4.14 -5.28
C LYS A 167 -14.10 -5.02 -6.20
N PHE A 168 -13.61 -6.16 -5.68
CA PHE A 168 -12.90 -7.14 -6.49
C PHE A 168 -13.81 -7.71 -7.58
N THR A 169 -13.25 -7.94 -8.76
CA THR A 169 -13.93 -8.55 -9.89
C THR A 169 -12.97 -9.39 -10.72
N ASN A 170 -13.48 -10.48 -11.30
CA ASN A 170 -12.78 -11.28 -12.28
C ASN A 170 -13.15 -10.89 -13.73
N SER A 171 -13.76 -9.71 -13.93
CA SER A 171 -14.04 -9.21 -15.28
C SER A 171 -12.76 -9.12 -16.10
N LYS A 172 -12.89 -9.37 -17.40
CA LYS A 172 -11.80 -9.19 -18.39
C LYS A 172 -11.98 -7.93 -19.22
N ASP A 173 -12.86 -7.04 -18.80
CA ASP A 173 -13.07 -5.76 -19.45
C ASP A 173 -11.77 -4.95 -19.40
N GLU A 174 -11.49 -4.21 -20.45
CA GLU A 174 -10.29 -3.36 -20.53
C GLU A 174 -10.29 -2.27 -19.44
N ILE A 175 -11.47 -1.70 -19.18
CA ILE A 175 -11.69 -0.73 -18.10
C ILE A 175 -12.79 -1.24 -17.18
N LEU A 176 -12.45 -1.50 -15.93
CA LEU A 176 -13.34 -2.04 -14.92
C LEU A 176 -14.21 -0.94 -14.29
N ASN A 177 -15.46 -1.25 -14.03
CA ASN A 177 -16.36 -0.41 -13.24
C ASN A 177 -17.31 -1.27 -12.38
N PRO A 178 -16.77 -2.15 -11.52
CA PRO A 178 -17.58 -3.05 -10.72
C PRO A 178 -18.39 -2.28 -9.69
N THR A 179 -19.60 -2.78 -9.39
CA THR A 179 -20.47 -2.22 -8.36
C THR A 179 -20.49 -3.13 -7.14
N GLY A 180 -20.75 -2.54 -5.98
CA GLY A 180 -20.87 -3.27 -4.72
C GLY A 180 -19.96 -2.74 -3.63
N LYS A 181 -20.00 -3.41 -2.49
CA LYS A 181 -19.19 -3.02 -1.34
C LYS A 181 -17.71 -3.35 -1.57
N PRO A 182 -16.79 -2.42 -1.34
CA PRO A 182 -15.37 -2.67 -1.43
C PRO A 182 -14.92 -3.81 -0.50
N ASP A 183 -14.10 -4.72 -1.03
CA ASP A 183 -13.61 -5.91 -0.33
C ASP A 183 -12.12 -6.21 -0.61
N HIS A 184 -11.47 -5.38 -1.42
CA HIS A 184 -10.08 -5.55 -1.80
C HIS A 184 -9.31 -4.22 -1.77
N SER A 185 -7.99 -4.29 -1.55
CA SER A 185 -7.07 -3.15 -1.55
C SER A 185 -6.12 -3.24 -2.73
N ILE A 186 -5.99 -2.14 -3.45
CA ILE A 186 -5.13 -1.99 -4.64
C ILE A 186 -4.31 -0.71 -4.53
N LEU A 187 -3.26 -0.59 -5.34
CA LEU A 187 -2.43 0.60 -5.43
C LEU A 187 -2.64 1.28 -6.78
N ILE A 188 -3.12 2.53 -6.77
CA ILE A 188 -3.21 3.35 -7.98
C ILE A 188 -1.81 3.92 -8.25
N THR A 189 -1.27 3.62 -9.42
CA THR A 189 0.10 4.01 -9.81
C THR A 189 0.16 4.94 -11.01
N ASN A 190 -0.92 4.95 -11.81
CA ASN A 190 -1.00 5.78 -13.00
C ASN A 190 -2.45 6.15 -13.31
N SER A 191 -2.64 7.11 -14.21
CA SER A 191 -3.97 7.52 -14.68
C SER A 191 -3.90 8.24 -16.02
N LYS A 192 -5.01 8.19 -16.74
CA LYS A 192 -5.27 9.10 -17.86
C LYS A 192 -6.45 9.97 -17.48
N TYR A 193 -6.19 11.26 -17.33
CA TYR A 193 -7.19 12.23 -16.87
C TYR A 193 -8.50 12.13 -17.67
N GLY A 194 -9.59 11.98 -16.95
CA GLY A 194 -10.94 11.83 -17.53
C GLY A 194 -11.26 10.45 -18.11
N GLU A 195 -10.31 9.50 -18.19
CA GLU A 195 -10.52 8.20 -18.82
C GLU A 195 -10.42 7.03 -17.85
N TRP A 196 -9.27 6.85 -17.16
CA TRP A 196 -9.03 5.70 -16.30
C TRP A 196 -7.96 5.92 -15.23
N TRP A 197 -7.98 5.00 -14.24
CA TRP A 197 -6.96 4.79 -13.22
C TRP A 197 -6.30 3.45 -13.48
N GLU A 198 -4.98 3.40 -13.55
CA GLU A 198 -4.23 2.14 -13.62
C GLU A 198 -3.74 1.74 -12.24
N VAL A 199 -3.85 0.44 -11.94
CA VAL A 199 -3.55 -0.07 -10.61
C VAL A 199 -2.57 -1.24 -10.65
N PHE A 200 -1.74 -1.31 -9.62
CA PHE A 200 -0.86 -2.41 -9.28
C PHE A 200 -1.55 -3.25 -8.19
N ASP A 201 -1.74 -4.55 -8.45
CA ASP A 201 -2.61 -5.40 -7.63
C ASP A 201 -1.97 -6.75 -7.33
N SER A 202 -1.96 -7.14 -6.05
CA SER A 202 -1.42 -8.41 -5.57
C SER A 202 -2.23 -9.67 -5.96
N LEU A 203 -3.39 -9.52 -6.56
CA LEU A 203 -4.19 -10.64 -7.10
C LEU A 203 -4.04 -10.82 -8.62
N ASN A 204 -3.53 -9.82 -9.32
CA ASN A 204 -3.46 -9.80 -10.77
C ASN A 204 -2.02 -9.73 -11.28
N LYS A 205 -1.70 -10.55 -12.29
CA LYS A 205 -0.38 -10.55 -12.95
C LYS A 205 -0.17 -9.39 -13.91
N THR A 206 -1.22 -8.67 -14.22
CA THR A 206 -1.20 -7.56 -15.20
C THR A 206 -1.77 -6.32 -14.55
N LYS A 207 -1.31 -5.16 -15.00
CA LYS A 207 -1.94 -3.91 -14.67
C LYS A 207 -3.38 -3.92 -15.13
N ILE A 208 -4.28 -3.45 -14.30
CA ILE A 208 -5.71 -3.32 -14.62
C ILE A 208 -6.12 -1.86 -14.52
N LYS A 209 -7.16 -1.50 -15.26
CA LYS A 209 -7.67 -0.13 -15.29
C LYS A 209 -9.07 -0.07 -14.70
N TYR A 210 -9.33 0.96 -13.94
CA TYR A 210 -10.66 1.32 -13.44
C TYR A 210 -11.14 2.60 -14.14
N ALA A 211 -12.45 2.69 -14.39
CA ALA A 211 -13.04 3.89 -14.98
C ALA A 211 -12.72 5.15 -14.15
N TRP A 212 -12.52 6.28 -14.80
CA TRP A 212 -12.22 7.55 -14.15
C TRP A 212 -13.21 7.91 -13.03
N ASN A 213 -14.50 7.69 -13.29
CA ASN A 213 -15.59 7.95 -12.36
C ASN A 213 -15.91 6.78 -11.42
N TYR A 214 -15.02 5.74 -11.36
CA TYR A 214 -15.19 4.64 -10.44
C TYR A 214 -15.22 5.14 -8.99
N LYS A 215 -16.18 4.62 -8.23
CA LYS A 215 -16.36 5.02 -6.82
C LYS A 215 -15.54 4.10 -5.91
N PHE A 216 -14.30 4.48 -5.68
CA PHE A 216 -13.47 3.84 -4.67
C PHE A 216 -14.14 3.94 -3.28
N GLY A 217 -13.97 2.93 -2.43
CA GLY A 217 -14.56 2.97 -1.09
C GLY A 217 -13.80 3.88 -0.13
N ALA A 218 -12.49 3.93 -0.27
CA ALA A 218 -11.60 4.82 0.47
C ALA A 218 -10.30 4.98 -0.30
N VAL A 219 -9.68 6.14 -0.17
CA VAL A 219 -8.38 6.43 -0.75
C VAL A 219 -7.46 7.04 0.30
N LEU A 220 -6.23 6.55 0.34
CA LEU A 220 -5.22 7.00 1.28
C LEU A 220 -3.88 7.16 0.55
N LYS A 221 -3.22 8.27 0.82
CA LYS A 221 -1.84 8.53 0.38
C LYS A 221 -0.88 8.18 1.52
N LEU A 222 0.09 7.31 1.22
CA LEU A 222 1.29 7.15 2.03
C LEU A 222 2.39 8.04 1.47
N THR A 223 3.16 8.68 2.36
CA THR A 223 4.35 9.43 1.98
C THR A 223 5.54 8.88 2.75
N LEU A 224 6.54 8.41 2.02
CA LEU A 224 7.82 7.99 2.54
C LEU A 224 8.79 9.17 2.55
N GLN A 225 9.47 9.39 3.66
CA GLN A 225 10.46 10.45 3.78
C GLN A 225 11.76 9.92 4.38
N LEU A 226 12.88 10.20 3.72
CA LEU A 226 14.20 9.92 4.27
C LEU A 226 14.46 10.85 5.45
N LYS A 227 14.84 10.28 6.59
CA LYS A 227 15.27 11.07 7.74
C LYS A 227 16.60 11.72 7.41
N ASN A 228 16.65 13.04 7.40
CA ASN A 228 17.90 13.76 7.26
C ASN A 228 18.86 13.28 8.36
N LYS A 229 20.04 12.80 7.98
CA LYS A 229 21.14 12.73 8.91
C LYS A 229 21.41 14.17 9.36
N ILE A 230 21.10 14.48 10.60
CA ILE A 230 21.69 15.67 11.24
C ILE A 230 23.20 15.37 11.22
N MET A 231 23.92 16.00 10.29
CA MET A 231 25.38 16.03 10.34
C MET A 231 25.70 16.94 11.53
N PHE A 232 26.11 16.33 12.62
CA PHE A 232 26.77 17.03 13.72
C PHE A 232 28.23 17.25 13.35
#